data_d7cc1b57d0f0bad5ad1abf6286a43285
#
_entry.id   d7cc1b57d0f0bad5ad1abf6286a43285
#
_cell.length_a   1.000
_cell.length_b   1.000
_cell.length_c   1.000
_cell.angle_alpha   90.00
_cell.angle_beta   90.00
_cell.angle_gamma   90.00
#
_symmetry.space_group_name_H-M   'P 1'
#
loop_
_entity.id
_entity.type
_entity.pdbx_description
1 polymer ?
#
loop_
_entity_poly.entity_id
_entity_poly.type
_entity_poly.pdbx_seq_one_letter_code
_entity_poly.pdbx_strand_id
1 'polypeptide(L)'
;MGAYFLEAVNVLAANRMRSILTIIGLIVGVAAIVAIQVAAAGMSGAVGGIFKGLNANTFYVFPKSEQGNNVRAGFHPADLTMLEQLPGVQTAIPFSGDRTMVDAGHQRVRLKFGGESDRRFSTAPVVAGHTIDAGEVANAASVCVLSDDAFSRLFPDEHDPENVLGQSIYVGAKRYVIVGVLGQTKIDTASLGFDISNDVAIPYTTYYNNYQRGSAFLGIEILGSASGDPKDLENRVKAALAQTHSGSEYQVFDFAFFLKSINGFFAVVGLIVSAVGAISLLVAGIGIMNIMLVSVTERTREIGVRKAIGAKRSQILAQFFVEALLLSGLGCFVGLLLGVLLGGSADAAFISRISGVTAPIPWLEVLLIAAGFATIVTVAFGTYPAFRAALLDPIEALRYE
;
A
#
# COMPACT_ATOMS: atom_id res chain seq x y z
N MET A 1 31.87 3.64 -29.13
CA MET A 1 30.52 3.33 -28.62
C MET A 1 29.41 3.85 -29.55
N GLY A 2 29.48 5.08 -30.09
CA GLY A 2 28.43 5.60 -30.98
C GLY A 2 28.23 4.81 -32.29
N ALA A 3 29.29 4.23 -32.86
CA ALA A 3 29.18 3.41 -34.06
C ALA A 3 28.39 2.10 -33.85
N TYR A 4 28.56 1.46 -32.70
CA TYR A 4 27.81 0.24 -32.33
C TYR A 4 26.33 0.48 -32.08
N PHE A 5 25.97 1.67 -31.55
CA PHE A 5 24.57 2.07 -31.36
C PHE A 5 23.85 2.28 -32.69
N LEU A 6 24.49 2.97 -33.66
CA LEU A 6 23.95 3.16 -35.01
C LEU A 6 23.80 1.83 -35.77
N GLU A 7 24.75 0.93 -35.62
CA GLU A 7 24.65 -0.44 -36.17
C GLU A 7 23.49 -1.23 -35.58
N ALA A 8 23.30 -1.19 -34.24
CA ALA A 8 22.17 -1.84 -33.57
C ALA A 8 20.81 -1.33 -34.06
N VAL A 9 20.68 -0.01 -34.27
CA VAL A 9 19.47 0.60 -34.83
C VAL A 9 19.21 0.17 -36.27
N ASN A 10 20.24 0.03 -37.11
CA ASN A 10 20.10 -0.40 -38.48
C ASN A 10 19.69 -1.88 -38.62
N VAL A 11 20.17 -2.76 -37.72
CA VAL A 11 19.75 -4.17 -37.64
C VAL A 11 18.27 -4.31 -37.30
N LEU A 12 17.79 -3.47 -36.35
CA LEU A 12 16.37 -3.40 -36.00
C LEU A 12 15.49 -2.96 -37.19
N ALA A 13 16.00 -2.10 -38.04
CA ALA A 13 15.29 -1.62 -39.23
C ALA A 13 15.19 -2.66 -40.38
N ALA A 14 16.08 -3.59 -40.45
CA ALA A 14 16.11 -4.64 -41.52
C ALA A 14 14.98 -5.68 -41.34
N ASN A 15 14.65 -6.08 -40.12
CA ASN A 15 13.61 -7.09 -39.82
C ASN A 15 12.55 -6.54 -38.84
N ARG A 16 11.88 -5.43 -39.21
CA ARG A 16 11.03 -4.60 -38.34
C ARG A 16 10.00 -5.38 -37.53
N MET A 17 9.22 -6.27 -38.15
CA MET A 17 8.13 -6.97 -37.45
C MET A 17 8.63 -7.89 -36.33
N ARG A 18 9.72 -8.64 -36.58
CA ARG A 18 10.30 -9.56 -35.61
C ARG A 18 10.95 -8.81 -34.44
N SER A 19 11.71 -7.75 -34.77
CA SER A 19 12.38 -6.91 -33.79
C SER A 19 11.37 -6.19 -32.87
N ILE A 20 10.31 -5.63 -33.45
CA ILE A 20 9.24 -4.97 -32.69
C ILE A 20 8.55 -5.96 -31.76
N LEU A 21 8.16 -7.14 -32.25
CA LEU A 21 7.46 -8.14 -31.43
C LEU A 21 8.34 -8.63 -30.26
N THR A 22 9.62 -8.80 -30.51
CA THR A 22 10.59 -9.23 -29.50
C THR A 22 10.80 -8.17 -28.41
N ILE A 23 10.97 -6.89 -28.82
CA ILE A 23 11.17 -5.79 -27.89
C ILE A 23 9.88 -5.52 -27.09
N ILE A 24 8.69 -5.61 -27.72
CA ILE A 24 7.41 -5.49 -27.02
C ILE A 24 7.28 -6.57 -25.94
N GLY A 25 7.62 -7.82 -26.22
CA GLY A 25 7.58 -8.89 -25.23
C GLY A 25 8.45 -8.58 -23.99
N LEU A 26 9.65 -8.05 -24.22
CA LEU A 26 10.56 -7.62 -23.16
C LEU A 26 10.01 -6.42 -22.37
N ILE A 27 9.52 -5.42 -23.09
CA ILE A 27 8.91 -4.22 -22.49
C ILE A 27 7.74 -4.60 -21.60
N VAL A 28 6.80 -5.40 -22.10
CA VAL A 28 5.61 -5.83 -21.35
C VAL A 28 5.98 -6.65 -20.11
N GLY A 29 6.92 -7.58 -20.26
CA GLY A 29 7.38 -8.40 -19.13
C GLY A 29 8.00 -7.58 -18.00
N VAL A 30 8.91 -6.67 -18.34
CA VAL A 30 9.55 -5.79 -17.35
C VAL A 30 8.55 -4.78 -16.78
N ALA A 31 7.71 -4.16 -17.64
CA ALA A 31 6.71 -3.18 -17.19
C ALA A 31 5.71 -3.78 -16.19
N ALA A 32 5.25 -5.02 -16.43
CA ALA A 32 4.32 -5.68 -15.52
C ALA A 32 4.93 -5.94 -14.14
N ILE A 33 6.19 -6.41 -14.10
CA ILE A 33 6.88 -6.69 -12.83
C ILE A 33 7.17 -5.39 -12.08
N VAL A 34 7.62 -4.36 -12.78
CA VAL A 34 7.89 -3.05 -12.18
C VAL A 34 6.60 -2.41 -11.67
N ALA A 35 5.51 -2.45 -12.44
CA ALA A 35 4.23 -1.88 -12.05
C ALA A 35 3.68 -2.51 -10.75
N ILE A 36 3.76 -3.84 -10.60
CA ILE A 36 3.29 -4.51 -9.39
C ILE A 36 4.16 -4.17 -8.17
N GLN A 37 5.47 -4.01 -8.36
CA GLN A 37 6.37 -3.59 -7.27
C GLN A 37 6.09 -2.17 -6.80
N VAL A 38 5.87 -1.25 -7.72
CA VAL A 38 5.50 0.14 -7.38
C VAL A 38 4.14 0.18 -6.67
N ALA A 39 3.14 -0.55 -7.17
CA ALA A 39 1.83 -0.64 -6.53
C ALA A 39 1.89 -1.28 -5.13
N ALA A 40 2.68 -2.34 -4.95
CA ALA A 40 2.88 -2.98 -3.65
C ALA A 40 3.57 -2.04 -2.64
N ALA A 41 4.59 -1.30 -3.08
CA ALA A 41 5.25 -0.29 -2.26
C ALA A 41 4.30 0.86 -1.89
N GLY A 42 3.48 1.32 -2.85
CA GLY A 42 2.42 2.30 -2.64
C GLY A 42 1.45 1.88 -1.54
N MET A 43 0.90 0.67 -1.65
CA MET A 43 -0.02 0.12 -0.66
C MET A 43 0.64 -0.02 0.72
N SER A 44 1.85 -0.60 0.78
CA SER A 44 2.57 -0.77 2.05
C SER A 44 2.90 0.58 2.69
N GLY A 45 3.27 1.58 1.88
CA GLY A 45 3.55 2.94 2.33
C GLY A 45 2.30 3.67 2.80
N ALA A 46 1.19 3.53 2.08
CA ALA A 46 -0.09 4.10 2.46
C ALA A 46 -0.58 3.53 3.80
N VAL A 47 -0.60 2.21 3.91
CA VAL A 47 -1.01 1.53 5.14
C VAL A 47 -0.05 1.86 6.28
N GLY A 48 1.28 1.84 6.06
CA GLY A 48 2.26 2.26 7.06
C GLY A 48 2.14 3.74 7.47
N GLY A 49 1.73 4.61 6.53
CA GLY A 49 1.49 6.03 6.77
C GLY A 49 0.25 6.30 7.63
N ILE A 50 -0.82 5.51 7.43
CA ILE A 50 -2.06 5.54 8.21
C ILE A 50 -1.77 5.34 9.69
N PHE A 51 -0.86 4.44 9.98
CA PHE A 51 -0.57 3.99 11.34
C PHE A 51 0.78 4.50 11.87
N LYS A 52 1.30 5.57 11.22
CA LYS A 52 2.48 6.29 11.68
C LYS A 52 2.15 6.96 13.01
N GLY A 53 2.40 6.29 14.11
CA GLY A 53 2.07 6.72 15.47
C GLY A 53 1.37 5.64 16.30
N LEU A 54 0.79 4.61 15.68
CA LEU A 54 0.36 3.43 16.40
C LEU A 54 1.57 2.52 16.65
N ASN A 55 1.71 2.06 17.88
CA ASN A 55 2.71 1.04 18.22
C ASN A 55 2.38 -0.25 17.46
N ALA A 56 3.40 -1.00 17.07
CA ALA A 56 3.24 -2.29 16.39
C ALA A 56 2.38 -3.31 17.18
N ASN A 57 2.16 -3.04 18.47
CA ASN A 57 1.38 -3.86 19.38
C ASN A 57 -0.01 -3.24 19.66
N THR A 58 -0.60 -2.54 18.68
CA THR A 58 -1.98 -2.02 18.80
C THR A 58 -2.95 -2.99 18.15
N PHE A 59 -3.99 -3.35 18.85
CA PHE A 59 -5.06 -4.18 18.31
C PHE A 59 -6.43 -3.75 18.85
N TYR A 60 -7.46 -4.09 18.06
CA TYR A 60 -8.84 -3.77 18.37
C TYR A 60 -9.58 -5.01 18.79
N VAL A 61 -10.36 -4.92 19.85
CA VAL A 61 -11.20 -5.99 20.34
C VAL A 61 -12.66 -5.64 20.12
N PHE A 62 -13.37 -6.51 19.44
CA PHE A 62 -14.80 -6.37 19.19
C PHE A 62 -15.54 -7.58 19.76
N PRO A 63 -16.77 -7.40 20.25
CA PRO A 63 -17.63 -8.53 20.56
C PRO A 63 -18.04 -9.22 19.24
N LYS A 64 -17.91 -10.54 19.19
CA LYS A 64 -18.38 -11.31 18.04
C LYS A 64 -19.89 -11.34 18.06
N SER A 65 -20.50 -10.80 17.01
CA SER A 65 -21.97 -10.89 16.84
C SER A 65 -22.34 -12.30 16.39
N GLU A 66 -23.03 -13.08 17.21
CA GLU A 66 -23.69 -14.28 16.71
C GLU A 66 -24.89 -13.90 15.83
N GLN A 67 -24.94 -14.45 14.63
CA GLN A 67 -26.08 -14.31 13.73
C GLN A 67 -27.34 -14.86 14.43
N GLY A 68 -28.19 -13.98 14.92
CA GLY A 68 -29.52 -14.32 15.42
C GLY A 68 -29.83 -13.92 16.86
N ASN A 69 -28.88 -13.56 17.70
CA ASN A 69 -29.16 -13.10 19.04
C ASN A 69 -28.70 -11.64 19.21
N ASN A 70 -29.65 -10.73 19.40
CA ASN A 70 -29.40 -9.28 19.54
C ASN A 70 -28.73 -8.88 20.88
N VAL A 71 -28.18 -9.82 21.62
CA VAL A 71 -27.41 -9.53 22.84
C VAL A 71 -25.95 -9.31 22.40
N ARG A 72 -25.63 -8.09 22.02
CA ARG A 72 -24.23 -7.66 21.94
C ARG A 72 -23.67 -7.71 23.36
N ALA A 73 -22.85 -8.69 23.66
CA ALA A 73 -21.98 -8.65 24.82
C ALA A 73 -21.00 -7.49 24.61
N GLY A 74 -21.36 -6.34 25.10
CA GLY A 74 -20.50 -5.18 24.95
C GLY A 74 -19.54 -5.06 26.13
N PHE A 75 -18.63 -4.09 26.08
CA PHE A 75 -17.65 -3.85 27.13
C PHE A 75 -18.13 -2.78 28.13
N HIS A 76 -17.77 -2.94 29.38
CA HIS A 76 -18.11 -2.00 30.47
C HIS A 76 -16.85 -1.24 30.93
N PRO A 77 -17.00 -0.10 31.62
CA PRO A 77 -15.86 0.61 32.19
C PRO A 77 -14.96 -0.26 33.09
N ALA A 78 -15.52 -1.27 33.75
CA ALA A 78 -14.76 -2.22 34.57
C ALA A 78 -13.78 -3.06 33.73
N ASP A 79 -14.12 -3.37 32.48
CA ASP A 79 -13.25 -4.13 31.58
C ASP A 79 -12.02 -3.31 31.20
N LEU A 80 -12.16 -1.99 31.02
CA LEU A 80 -11.03 -1.10 30.74
C LEU A 80 -10.02 -1.15 31.89
N THR A 81 -10.50 -1.02 33.13
CA THR A 81 -9.65 -1.07 34.32
C THR A 81 -8.96 -2.41 34.45
N MET A 82 -9.68 -3.50 34.19
CA MET A 82 -9.12 -4.86 34.21
C MET A 82 -8.05 -5.05 33.13
N LEU A 83 -8.31 -4.59 31.91
CA LEU A 83 -7.39 -4.71 30.79
C LEU A 83 -6.12 -3.87 31.00
N GLU A 84 -6.23 -2.66 31.56
CA GLU A 84 -5.08 -1.83 31.89
C GLU A 84 -4.17 -2.42 32.98
N GLN A 85 -4.70 -3.32 33.82
CA GLN A 85 -3.92 -4.04 34.83
C GLN A 85 -3.14 -5.26 34.26
N LEU A 86 -3.42 -5.65 33.02
CA LEU A 86 -2.72 -6.77 32.40
C LEU A 86 -1.26 -6.42 32.06
N PRO A 87 -0.31 -7.31 32.38
CA PRO A 87 1.08 -7.08 32.01
C PRO A 87 1.23 -6.94 30.49
N GLY A 88 1.83 -5.85 30.05
CA GLY A 88 2.05 -5.55 28.63
C GLY A 88 0.97 -4.68 27.98
N VAL A 89 -0.11 -4.36 28.65
CA VAL A 89 -1.06 -3.32 28.24
C VAL A 89 -0.58 -1.97 28.75
N GLN A 90 -0.47 -0.99 27.87
CA GLN A 90 -0.18 0.40 28.23
C GLN A 90 -1.47 1.17 28.49
N THR A 91 -2.48 0.95 27.65
CA THR A 91 -3.74 1.66 27.72
C THR A 91 -4.82 0.86 26.99
N ALA A 92 -6.04 0.91 27.52
CA ALA A 92 -7.25 0.40 26.92
C ALA A 92 -8.20 1.58 26.62
N ILE A 93 -8.47 1.83 25.34
CA ILE A 93 -9.24 2.99 24.88
C ILE A 93 -10.59 2.49 24.36
N PRO A 94 -11.70 2.82 25.00
CA PRO A 94 -13.02 2.44 24.52
C PRO A 94 -13.41 3.31 23.33
N PHE A 95 -14.12 2.72 22.39
CA PHE A 95 -14.79 3.46 21.34
C PHE A 95 -16.21 2.94 21.13
N SER A 96 -17.09 3.84 20.76
CA SER A 96 -18.48 3.53 20.46
C SER A 96 -19.01 4.56 19.49
N GLY A 97 -20.03 4.19 18.74
CA GLY A 97 -20.68 5.11 17.82
C GLY A 97 -21.78 4.41 17.04
N ASP A 98 -22.83 5.16 16.76
CA ASP A 98 -23.94 4.74 15.91
C ASP A 98 -24.39 5.90 15.02
N ARG A 99 -25.01 5.59 13.91
CA ARG A 99 -25.55 6.61 13.02
C ARG A 99 -26.90 7.11 13.52
N THR A 100 -26.92 8.34 14.01
CA THR A 100 -28.10 8.99 14.58
C THR A 100 -28.36 10.35 13.94
N MET A 101 -29.52 10.92 14.22
CA MET A 101 -29.86 12.27 13.77
C MET A 101 -29.26 13.30 14.72
N VAL A 102 -28.42 14.16 14.16
CA VAL A 102 -27.82 15.32 14.85
C VAL A 102 -28.50 16.59 14.33
N ASP A 103 -28.88 17.45 15.22
CA ASP A 103 -29.61 18.69 14.95
C ASP A 103 -28.79 19.88 15.42
N ALA A 104 -28.47 20.78 14.50
CA ALA A 104 -27.76 22.04 14.77
C ALA A 104 -28.70 23.27 14.73
N GLY A 105 -30.01 23.07 14.90
CA GLY A 105 -31.03 24.11 14.87
C GLY A 105 -31.52 24.47 13.47
N HIS A 106 -30.64 24.59 12.50
CA HIS A 106 -30.98 24.89 11.10
C HIS A 106 -30.90 23.64 10.19
N GLN A 107 -30.05 22.70 10.55
CA GLN A 107 -29.79 21.48 9.80
C GLN A 107 -29.95 20.26 10.68
N ARG A 108 -30.58 19.23 10.12
CA ARG A 108 -30.73 17.93 10.76
C ARG A 108 -30.16 16.84 9.86
N VAL A 109 -29.05 16.25 10.28
CA VAL A 109 -28.25 15.35 9.45
C VAL A 109 -28.01 14.03 10.17
N ARG A 110 -28.06 12.93 9.44
CA ARG A 110 -27.69 11.62 9.97
C ARG A 110 -26.18 11.47 9.93
N LEU A 111 -25.56 11.46 11.10
CA LEU A 111 -24.12 11.40 11.30
C LEU A 111 -23.76 10.25 12.24
N LYS A 112 -22.50 9.81 12.18
CA LYS A 112 -21.96 8.86 13.12
C LYS A 112 -21.58 9.61 14.41
N PHE A 113 -22.35 9.35 15.45
CA PHE A 113 -22.23 9.98 16.75
C PHE A 113 -21.71 8.94 17.76
N GLY A 114 -20.66 9.25 18.49
CA GLY A 114 -20.08 8.26 19.40
C GLY A 114 -19.22 8.82 20.52
N GLY A 115 -18.91 7.91 21.45
CA GLY A 115 -18.01 8.17 22.56
C GLY A 115 -16.56 8.02 22.16
N GLU A 116 -15.72 8.95 22.59
CA GLU A 116 -14.29 8.98 22.34
C GLU A 116 -13.49 9.28 23.61
N SER A 117 -12.26 8.78 23.68
CA SER A 117 -11.35 9.05 24.80
C SER A 117 -10.38 10.18 24.44
N ASP A 118 -9.92 10.89 25.48
CA ASP A 118 -8.82 11.85 25.42
C ASP A 118 -7.50 11.23 24.93
N ARG A 119 -7.33 9.92 25.11
CA ARG A 119 -6.12 9.15 24.73
C ARG A 119 -6.16 8.62 23.32
N ARG A 120 -7.26 8.83 22.60
CA ARG A 120 -7.39 8.31 21.24
C ARG A 120 -6.53 9.13 20.28
N PHE A 121 -5.74 8.42 19.50
CA PHE A 121 -4.93 9.04 18.45
C PHE A 121 -5.84 9.49 17.30
N SER A 122 -5.91 10.79 17.06
CA SER A 122 -6.57 11.35 15.88
C SER A 122 -5.52 11.71 14.83
N THR A 123 -5.72 11.27 13.60
CA THR A 123 -4.89 11.68 12.46
C THR A 123 -5.33 13.01 11.85
N ALA A 124 -6.51 13.47 12.20
CA ALA A 124 -7.04 14.76 11.76
C ALA A 124 -6.43 15.90 12.57
N PRO A 125 -5.96 16.99 11.93
CA PRO A 125 -5.49 18.17 12.63
C PRO A 125 -6.67 18.88 13.29
N VAL A 126 -6.45 19.48 14.45
CA VAL A 126 -7.42 20.42 15.04
C VAL A 126 -7.37 21.72 14.25
N VAL A 127 -8.50 22.13 13.68
CA VAL A 127 -8.62 23.38 12.89
C VAL A 127 -9.14 24.51 13.76
N ALA A 128 -10.00 24.21 14.73
CA ALA A 128 -10.52 25.18 15.69
C ALA A 128 -10.76 24.52 17.04
N GLY A 129 -10.56 25.24 18.14
CA GLY A 129 -10.76 24.76 19.50
C GLY A 129 -9.77 23.69 19.94
N HIS A 130 -10.26 22.62 20.58
CA HIS A 130 -9.45 21.50 21.10
C HIS A 130 -10.16 20.15 20.94
N THR A 131 -9.42 19.06 21.07
CA THR A 131 -9.98 17.71 21.18
C THR A 131 -10.52 17.45 22.58
N ILE A 132 -11.29 16.38 22.76
CA ILE A 132 -11.77 15.93 24.08
C ILE A 132 -10.57 15.77 25.02
N ASP A 133 -10.64 16.39 26.18
CA ASP A 133 -9.58 16.31 27.18
C ASP A 133 -9.93 15.37 28.35
N ALA A 134 -8.91 15.06 29.17
CA ALA A 134 -9.05 14.15 30.30
C ALA A 134 -10.04 14.67 31.36
N GLY A 135 -10.16 16.00 31.56
CA GLY A 135 -11.10 16.59 32.47
C GLY A 135 -12.53 16.45 31.98
N GLU A 136 -12.79 16.64 30.71
CA GLU A 136 -14.09 16.44 30.07
C GLU A 136 -14.54 14.97 30.15
N VAL A 137 -13.61 14.05 29.95
CA VAL A 137 -13.86 12.60 30.12
C VAL A 137 -14.20 12.30 31.58
N ALA A 138 -13.40 12.77 32.55
CA ALA A 138 -13.59 12.47 33.95
C ALA A 138 -14.91 13.03 34.50
N ASN A 139 -15.32 14.21 34.02
CA ASN A 139 -16.54 14.89 34.46
C ASN A 139 -17.79 14.54 33.62
N ALA A 140 -17.67 13.63 32.67
CA ALA A 140 -18.72 13.32 31.70
C ALA A 140 -19.36 14.60 31.11
N ALA A 141 -18.52 15.51 30.63
CA ALA A 141 -18.94 16.80 30.13
C ALA A 141 -19.84 16.69 28.90
N SER A 142 -20.84 17.59 28.79
CA SER A 142 -21.73 17.63 27.61
C SER A 142 -21.12 18.48 26.49
N VAL A 143 -19.98 18.08 26.01
CA VAL A 143 -19.24 18.73 24.95
C VAL A 143 -19.10 17.79 23.75
N CYS A 144 -18.80 18.36 22.57
CA CYS A 144 -18.56 17.58 21.36
C CYS A 144 -17.48 18.19 20.48
N VAL A 145 -16.84 17.32 19.69
CA VAL A 145 -15.88 17.67 18.64
C VAL A 145 -16.47 17.20 17.31
N LEU A 146 -16.44 18.06 16.30
CA LEU A 146 -16.95 17.76 14.96
C LEU A 146 -15.82 17.35 14.04
N SER A 147 -16.06 16.39 13.14
CA SER A 147 -15.22 16.17 11.98
C SER A 147 -15.46 17.24 10.90
N ASP A 148 -14.59 17.35 9.92
CA ASP A 148 -14.75 18.22 8.75
C ASP A 148 -16.06 17.93 7.99
N ASP A 149 -16.42 16.65 7.81
CA ASP A 149 -17.69 16.25 7.18
C ASP A 149 -18.90 16.68 8.02
N ALA A 150 -18.84 16.49 9.34
CA ALA A 150 -19.91 16.91 10.22
C ALA A 150 -20.07 18.44 10.23
N PHE A 151 -18.96 19.19 10.28
CA PHE A 151 -18.98 20.65 10.22
C PHE A 151 -19.63 21.13 8.92
N SER A 152 -19.15 20.66 7.77
CA SER A 152 -19.65 21.08 6.46
C SER A 152 -21.14 20.77 6.25
N ARG A 153 -21.65 19.67 6.83
CA ARG A 153 -23.03 19.22 6.68
C ARG A 153 -23.99 19.85 7.68
N LEU A 154 -23.52 20.16 8.89
CA LEU A 154 -24.34 20.82 9.92
C LEU A 154 -24.38 22.34 9.74
N PHE A 155 -23.31 22.91 9.20
CA PHE A 155 -23.15 24.37 9.03
C PHE A 155 -22.74 24.72 7.58
N PRO A 156 -23.59 24.46 6.58
CA PRO A 156 -23.21 24.61 5.16
C PRO A 156 -22.92 26.06 4.75
N ASP A 157 -23.47 27.04 5.47
CA ASP A 157 -23.28 28.48 5.20
C ASP A 157 -22.07 29.05 5.96
N GLU A 158 -21.45 28.27 6.84
CA GLU A 158 -20.31 28.71 7.63
C GLU A 158 -19.00 28.20 7.03
N HIS A 159 -18.04 29.10 6.86
CA HIS A 159 -16.75 28.78 6.24
C HIS A 159 -15.59 28.82 7.23
N ASP A 160 -15.81 29.45 8.40
CA ASP A 160 -14.80 29.53 9.44
C ASP A 160 -15.17 28.62 10.62
N PRO A 161 -14.42 27.54 10.88
CA PRO A 161 -14.68 26.63 11.99
C PRO A 161 -14.65 27.28 13.36
N GLU A 162 -13.99 28.44 13.53
CA GLU A 162 -13.96 29.14 14.82
C GLU A 162 -15.33 29.71 15.22
N ASN A 163 -16.18 30.07 14.27
CA ASN A 163 -17.48 30.65 14.50
C ASN A 163 -18.51 29.66 15.08
N VAL A 164 -18.26 28.35 15.00
CA VAL A 164 -19.17 27.34 15.58
C VAL A 164 -18.76 26.94 16.99
N LEU A 165 -17.59 27.34 17.47
CA LEU A 165 -17.16 27.04 18.83
C LEU A 165 -18.13 27.69 19.87
N GLY A 166 -18.50 26.90 20.87
CA GLY A 166 -19.48 27.31 21.89
C GLY A 166 -20.95 27.21 21.46
N GLN A 167 -21.22 26.98 20.16
CA GLN A 167 -22.58 26.66 19.71
C GLN A 167 -23.00 25.27 20.18
N SER A 168 -24.30 25.01 20.12
CA SER A 168 -24.86 23.74 20.60
C SER A 168 -25.46 22.91 19.50
N ILE A 169 -25.22 21.61 19.55
CA ILE A 169 -25.94 20.63 18.77
C ILE A 169 -26.80 19.74 19.67
N TYR A 170 -27.78 19.09 19.07
CA TYR A 170 -28.74 18.25 19.80
C TYR A 170 -28.75 16.84 19.21
N VAL A 171 -28.73 15.84 20.08
CA VAL A 171 -28.92 14.44 19.71
C VAL A 171 -30.08 13.92 20.57
N GLY A 172 -31.23 13.76 19.93
CA GLY A 172 -32.49 13.56 20.64
C GLY A 172 -32.80 14.76 21.56
N ALA A 173 -32.99 14.50 22.86
CA ALA A 173 -33.24 15.55 23.87
C ALA A 173 -31.95 16.08 24.55
N LYS A 174 -30.79 15.60 24.17
CA LYS A 174 -29.50 15.95 24.79
C LYS A 174 -28.81 17.05 24.01
N ARG A 175 -28.26 18.03 24.72
CA ARG A 175 -27.51 19.17 24.20
C ARG A 175 -26.01 18.94 24.41
N TYR A 176 -25.22 19.24 23.40
CA TYR A 176 -23.76 19.21 23.44
C TYR A 176 -23.18 20.52 22.91
N VAL A 177 -22.16 21.04 23.57
CA VAL A 177 -21.49 22.28 23.19
C VAL A 177 -20.26 21.91 22.32
N ILE A 178 -20.11 22.56 21.17
CA ILE A 178 -18.97 22.35 20.27
C ILE A 178 -17.73 22.99 20.91
N VAL A 179 -16.71 22.17 21.19
CA VAL A 179 -15.42 22.62 21.76
C VAL A 179 -14.27 22.51 20.76
N GLY A 180 -14.48 21.81 19.66
CA GLY A 180 -13.48 21.70 18.62
C GLY A 180 -14.03 21.22 17.29
N VAL A 181 -13.29 21.55 16.24
CA VAL A 181 -13.52 21.08 14.88
C VAL A 181 -12.23 20.49 14.36
N LEU A 182 -12.29 19.27 13.84
CA LEU A 182 -11.18 18.58 13.21
C LEU A 182 -11.21 18.88 11.71
N GLY A 183 -10.04 19.04 11.12
CA GLY A 183 -9.89 19.17 9.68
C GLY A 183 -10.02 17.82 8.98
N GLN A 184 -9.83 17.84 7.65
CA GLN A 184 -9.94 16.66 6.85
C GLN A 184 -8.92 15.59 7.32
N THR A 185 -9.44 14.41 7.57
CA THR A 185 -8.61 13.25 7.80
C THR A 185 -7.98 12.87 6.45
N LYS A 186 -6.67 12.83 6.40
CA LYS A 186 -5.96 12.37 5.18
C LYS A 186 -6.26 10.90 4.85
N ILE A 187 -6.99 10.22 5.71
CA ILE A 187 -7.17 8.78 5.66
C ILE A 187 -8.64 8.47 5.88
N ASP A 188 -9.27 7.93 4.87
CA ASP A 188 -10.59 7.34 4.97
C ASP A 188 -10.48 5.87 5.43
N THR A 189 -10.52 5.67 6.75
CA THR A 189 -10.50 4.33 7.35
C THR A 189 -11.74 3.51 6.99
N ALA A 190 -12.85 4.16 6.65
CA ALA A 190 -14.07 3.49 6.21
C ALA A 190 -13.87 2.77 4.86
N SER A 191 -13.08 3.34 3.96
CA SER A 191 -12.69 2.70 2.68
C SER A 191 -11.88 1.43 2.86
N LEU A 192 -11.20 1.29 4.02
CA LEU A 192 -10.45 0.08 4.38
C LEU A 192 -11.31 -0.97 5.11
N GLY A 193 -12.60 -0.71 5.27
CA GLY A 193 -13.52 -1.59 6.00
C GLY A 193 -13.54 -1.38 7.51
N PHE A 194 -12.84 -0.38 8.02
CA PHE A 194 -12.75 -0.04 9.45
C PHE A 194 -13.26 1.38 9.70
N ASP A 195 -14.54 1.53 9.86
CA ASP A 195 -15.12 2.81 10.22
C ASP A 195 -15.14 2.96 11.75
N ILE A 196 -13.98 3.31 12.32
CA ILE A 196 -13.83 3.56 13.76
C ILE A 196 -13.92 5.05 14.13
N SER A 197 -13.90 5.98 13.17
CA SER A 197 -14.02 7.40 13.41
C SER A 197 -15.48 7.81 13.63
N ASN A 198 -15.72 8.81 14.48
CA ASN A 198 -17.00 9.45 14.65
C ASN A 198 -17.04 10.77 13.88
N ASP A 199 -18.19 11.08 13.28
CA ASP A 199 -18.44 12.40 12.68
C ASP A 199 -18.62 13.44 13.78
N VAL A 200 -19.29 13.05 14.88
CA VAL A 200 -19.47 13.82 16.08
C VAL A 200 -19.01 12.98 17.27
N ALA A 201 -17.93 13.40 17.89
CA ALA A 201 -17.35 12.73 19.06
C ALA A 201 -17.73 13.47 20.35
N ILE A 202 -18.12 12.71 21.37
CA ILE A 202 -18.35 13.21 22.75
C ILE A 202 -17.49 12.39 23.72
N PRO A 203 -17.24 12.83 24.96
CA PRO A 203 -16.55 12.00 25.95
C PRO A 203 -17.23 10.65 26.11
N TYR A 204 -16.44 9.54 26.08
CA TYR A 204 -17.01 8.19 26.15
C TYR A 204 -17.83 7.95 27.42
N THR A 205 -17.46 8.59 28.52
CA THR A 205 -18.19 8.56 29.78
C THR A 205 -19.58 9.20 29.65
N THR A 206 -19.67 10.32 28.93
CA THR A 206 -20.93 10.98 28.60
C THR A 206 -21.80 10.12 27.71
N TYR A 207 -21.19 9.50 26.68
CA TYR A 207 -21.89 8.58 25.78
C TYR A 207 -22.45 7.37 26.54
N TYR A 208 -21.64 6.75 27.38
CA TYR A 208 -22.03 5.62 28.22
C TYR A 208 -23.22 5.97 29.15
N ASN A 209 -23.12 7.10 29.86
CA ASN A 209 -24.14 7.53 30.80
C ASN A 209 -25.48 7.87 30.12
N ASN A 210 -25.44 8.39 28.89
CA ASN A 210 -26.62 8.92 28.21
C ASN A 210 -27.32 7.93 27.30
N TYR A 211 -26.59 7.01 26.66
CA TYR A 211 -27.13 6.20 25.58
C TYR A 211 -27.02 4.70 25.83
N GLN A 212 -26.19 4.26 26.77
CA GLN A 212 -25.93 2.84 26.99
C GLN A 212 -26.16 2.39 28.44
N ARG A 213 -27.35 2.62 28.94
CA ARG A 213 -27.74 2.02 30.24
C ARG A 213 -27.84 0.50 30.09
N GLY A 214 -26.71 -0.19 30.27
CA GLY A 214 -26.65 -1.66 30.31
C GLY A 214 -25.94 -2.37 29.18
N SER A 215 -25.49 -1.68 28.15
CA SER A 215 -24.56 -2.26 27.15
C SER A 215 -23.60 -1.21 26.65
N ALA A 216 -22.58 -1.47 26.59
CA ALA A 216 -21.18 -1.49 26.44
C ALA A 216 -20.65 -0.79 25.19
N PHE A 217 -19.38 -0.44 25.24
CA PHE A 217 -18.63 0.06 24.12
C PHE A 217 -18.66 -0.93 22.95
N LEU A 218 -18.65 -0.44 21.72
CA LEU A 218 -18.60 -1.26 20.51
C LEU A 218 -17.29 -2.03 20.38
N GLY A 219 -16.22 -1.46 20.95
CA GLY A 219 -14.92 -2.07 20.93
C GLY A 219 -13.95 -1.37 21.89
N ILE A 220 -12.81 -2.01 22.06
CA ILE A 220 -11.68 -1.48 22.83
C ILE A 220 -10.45 -1.53 21.95
N GLU A 221 -9.77 -0.39 21.82
CA GLU A 221 -8.44 -0.30 21.27
C GLU A 221 -7.44 -0.54 22.39
N ILE A 222 -6.55 -1.51 22.22
CA ILE A 222 -5.52 -1.86 23.20
C ILE A 222 -4.16 -1.48 22.62
N LEU A 223 -3.47 -0.61 23.35
CA LEU A 223 -2.08 -0.29 23.09
C LEU A 223 -1.21 -1.17 23.97
N GLY A 224 -0.43 -2.04 23.34
CA GLY A 224 0.56 -2.87 24.03
C GLY A 224 1.91 -2.18 24.16
N SER A 225 2.74 -2.67 25.09
CA SER A 225 4.11 -2.20 25.21
C SER A 225 4.96 -2.66 24.02
N ALA A 226 5.92 -1.82 23.62
CA ALA A 226 6.77 -2.09 22.44
C ALA A 226 7.65 -3.34 22.56
N SER A 227 7.84 -3.88 23.76
CA SER A 227 8.75 -4.99 24.06
C SER A 227 8.09 -6.36 24.19
N GLY A 228 6.74 -6.47 24.02
CA GLY A 228 5.98 -7.72 24.20
C GLY A 228 5.69 -8.43 22.88
N ASP A 229 5.48 -9.76 22.93
CA ASP A 229 4.93 -10.51 21.80
C ASP A 229 3.44 -10.16 21.65
N PRO A 230 3.02 -9.61 20.48
CA PRO A 230 1.62 -9.24 20.24
C PRO A 230 0.64 -10.39 20.43
N LYS A 231 1.01 -11.61 20.01
CA LYS A 231 0.15 -12.79 20.14
C LYS A 231 -0.05 -13.22 21.58
N ASP A 232 0.99 -13.10 22.39
CA ASP A 232 0.92 -13.44 23.82
C ASP A 232 0.03 -12.43 24.56
N LEU A 233 0.14 -11.15 24.20
CA LEU A 233 -0.74 -10.11 24.73
C LEU A 233 -2.20 -10.33 24.29
N GLU A 234 -2.44 -10.64 23.01
CA GLU A 234 -3.77 -10.97 22.48
C GLU A 234 -4.41 -12.14 23.25
N ASN A 235 -3.65 -13.20 23.49
CA ASN A 235 -4.14 -14.37 24.23
C ASN A 235 -4.50 -14.03 25.68
N ARG A 236 -3.69 -13.20 26.34
CA ARG A 236 -3.97 -12.73 27.71
C ARG A 236 -5.22 -11.88 27.78
N VAL A 237 -5.40 -10.96 26.84
CA VAL A 237 -6.60 -10.12 26.73
C VAL A 237 -7.84 -10.98 26.50
N LYS A 238 -7.79 -11.93 25.56
CA LYS A 238 -8.90 -12.88 25.33
C LYS A 238 -9.22 -13.70 26.56
N ALA A 239 -8.22 -14.21 27.25
CA ALA A 239 -8.41 -15.00 28.46
C ALA A 239 -9.03 -14.18 29.61
N ALA A 240 -8.61 -12.93 29.78
CA ALA A 240 -9.16 -12.03 30.79
C ALA A 240 -10.63 -11.69 30.49
N LEU A 241 -10.95 -11.36 29.25
CA LEU A 241 -12.33 -11.08 28.83
C LEU A 241 -13.24 -12.31 28.92
N ALA A 242 -12.73 -13.52 28.63
CA ALA A 242 -13.50 -14.74 28.77
C ALA A 242 -13.85 -15.08 30.24
N GLN A 243 -13.07 -14.60 31.20
CA GLN A 243 -13.36 -14.77 32.63
C GLN A 243 -14.50 -13.85 33.10
N THR A 244 -14.57 -12.61 32.58
CA THR A 244 -15.58 -11.63 32.97
C THR A 244 -16.87 -11.77 32.17
N HIS A 245 -16.79 -12.28 30.96
CA HIS A 245 -17.93 -12.41 30.04
C HIS A 245 -18.07 -13.87 29.56
N SER A 246 -18.45 -14.75 30.47
CA SER A 246 -18.62 -16.18 30.16
C SER A 246 -19.66 -16.40 29.06
N GLY A 247 -19.26 -17.09 27.99
CA GLY A 247 -20.12 -17.41 26.84
C GLY A 247 -20.09 -16.38 25.71
N SER A 248 -19.30 -15.31 25.83
CA SER A 248 -19.10 -14.33 24.76
C SER A 248 -17.80 -14.60 24.00
N GLU A 249 -17.87 -14.61 22.69
CA GLU A 249 -16.69 -14.67 21.84
C GLU A 249 -16.26 -13.27 21.43
N TYR A 250 -14.95 -13.04 21.38
CA TYR A 250 -14.35 -11.78 20.98
C TYR A 250 -13.55 -11.94 19.69
N GLN A 251 -13.71 -11.01 18.79
CA GLN A 251 -12.90 -10.89 17.60
C GLN A 251 -11.80 -9.87 17.87
N VAL A 252 -10.56 -10.30 17.78
CA VAL A 252 -9.41 -9.42 17.87
C VAL A 252 -8.94 -9.11 16.45
N PHE A 253 -8.84 -7.85 16.15
CA PHE A 253 -8.28 -7.35 14.92
C PHE A 253 -6.87 -6.84 15.20
N ASP A 254 -5.88 -7.68 14.86
CA ASP A 254 -4.47 -7.32 14.92
C ASP A 254 -4.09 -6.61 13.62
N PHE A 255 -3.71 -5.36 13.77
CA PHE A 255 -3.35 -4.52 12.65
C PHE A 255 -2.02 -4.95 12.01
N ALA A 256 -1.03 -5.36 12.80
CA ALA A 256 0.23 -5.88 12.29
C ALA A 256 0.02 -7.17 11.47
N PHE A 257 -0.90 -8.03 11.90
CA PHE A 257 -1.29 -9.22 11.14
C PHE A 257 -1.98 -8.85 9.82
N PHE A 258 -2.84 -7.83 9.83
CA PHE A 258 -3.50 -7.31 8.62
C PHE A 258 -2.47 -6.78 7.60
N LEU A 259 -1.50 -5.98 8.06
CA LEU A 259 -0.37 -5.52 7.23
C LEU A 259 0.42 -6.68 6.64
N LYS A 260 0.75 -7.66 7.46
CA LYS A 260 1.47 -8.85 7.02
C LYS A 260 0.68 -9.63 5.96
N SER A 261 -0.63 -9.72 6.12
CA SER A 261 -1.53 -10.39 5.16
C SER A 261 -1.60 -9.65 3.83
N ILE A 262 -1.69 -8.30 3.84
CA ILE A 262 -1.62 -7.48 2.62
C ILE A 262 -0.28 -7.67 1.91
N ASN A 263 0.83 -7.58 2.64
CA ASN A 263 2.16 -7.80 2.07
C ASN A 263 2.31 -9.23 1.51
N GLY A 264 1.77 -10.22 2.21
CA GLY A 264 1.71 -11.60 1.74
C GLY A 264 0.89 -11.75 0.46
N PHE A 265 -0.25 -11.10 0.35
CA PHE A 265 -1.06 -11.07 -0.87
C PHE A 265 -0.29 -10.47 -2.05
N PHE A 266 0.35 -9.31 -1.87
CA PHE A 266 1.17 -8.70 -2.92
C PHE A 266 2.39 -9.56 -3.29
N ALA A 267 2.98 -10.28 -2.33
CA ALA A 267 4.06 -11.21 -2.63
C ALA A 267 3.59 -12.36 -3.53
N VAL A 268 2.40 -12.93 -3.29
CA VAL A 268 1.82 -13.98 -4.13
C VAL A 268 1.46 -13.43 -5.52
N VAL A 269 0.81 -12.27 -5.60
CA VAL A 269 0.49 -11.62 -6.88
C VAL A 269 1.78 -11.31 -7.64
N GLY A 270 2.80 -10.77 -6.95
CA GLY A 270 4.11 -10.51 -7.51
C GLY A 270 4.79 -11.76 -8.07
N LEU A 271 4.67 -12.90 -7.38
CA LEU A 271 5.18 -14.20 -7.87
C LEU A 271 4.46 -14.61 -9.16
N ILE A 272 3.14 -14.52 -9.22
CA ILE A 272 2.36 -14.87 -10.42
C ILE A 272 2.73 -13.97 -11.59
N VAL A 273 2.78 -12.66 -11.39
CA VAL A 273 3.16 -11.69 -12.42
C VAL A 273 4.61 -11.91 -12.88
N SER A 274 5.51 -12.23 -11.95
CA SER A 274 6.90 -12.56 -12.26
C SER A 274 7.01 -13.84 -13.09
N ALA A 275 6.18 -14.85 -12.83
CA ALA A 275 6.14 -16.07 -13.64
C ALA A 275 5.67 -15.78 -15.08
N VAL A 276 4.62 -14.98 -15.25
CA VAL A 276 4.15 -14.53 -16.57
C VAL A 276 5.22 -13.67 -17.26
N GLY A 277 5.86 -12.76 -16.52
CA GLY A 277 6.99 -11.97 -17.00
C GLY A 277 8.17 -12.83 -17.47
N ALA A 278 8.50 -13.90 -16.74
CA ALA A 278 9.54 -14.84 -17.10
C ALA A 278 9.24 -15.56 -18.44
N ILE A 279 7.98 -15.95 -18.66
CA ILE A 279 7.56 -16.53 -19.94
C ILE A 279 7.72 -15.50 -21.07
N SER A 280 7.28 -14.27 -20.85
CA SER A 280 7.44 -13.18 -21.81
C SER A 280 8.92 -12.92 -22.12
N LEU A 281 9.78 -12.99 -21.09
CA LEU A 281 11.23 -12.86 -21.23
C LEU A 281 11.85 -14.00 -22.07
N LEU A 282 11.42 -15.25 -21.86
CA LEU A 282 11.88 -16.40 -22.65
C LEU A 282 11.54 -16.21 -24.13
N VAL A 283 10.30 -15.81 -24.43
CA VAL A 283 9.87 -15.57 -25.82
C VAL A 283 10.66 -14.41 -26.44
N ALA A 284 10.82 -13.30 -25.72
CA ALA A 284 11.62 -12.16 -26.16
C ALA A 284 13.11 -12.53 -26.31
N GLY A 285 13.66 -13.31 -25.38
CA GLY A 285 15.04 -13.76 -25.43
C GLY A 285 15.34 -14.65 -26.64
N ILE A 286 14.44 -15.59 -26.97
CA ILE A 286 14.54 -16.41 -28.18
C ILE A 286 14.45 -15.50 -29.42
N GLY A 287 13.60 -14.47 -29.39
CA GLY A 287 13.52 -13.47 -30.46
C GLY A 287 14.84 -12.71 -30.66
N ILE A 288 15.47 -12.24 -29.55
CA ILE A 288 16.79 -11.58 -29.60
C ILE A 288 17.84 -12.52 -30.15
N MET A 289 17.89 -13.78 -29.68
CA MET A 289 18.80 -14.79 -30.16
C MET A 289 18.66 -15.00 -31.68
N ASN A 290 17.45 -15.11 -32.20
CA ASN A 290 17.18 -15.30 -33.62
C ASN A 290 17.59 -14.07 -34.44
N ILE A 291 17.33 -12.84 -33.97
CA ILE A 291 17.77 -11.60 -34.62
C ILE A 291 19.29 -11.57 -34.71
N MET A 292 19.97 -11.89 -33.61
CA MET A 292 21.43 -11.90 -33.55
C MET A 292 22.03 -12.96 -34.47
N LEU A 293 21.44 -14.17 -34.58
CA LEU A 293 21.88 -15.21 -35.46
C LEU A 293 21.77 -14.79 -36.95
N VAL A 294 20.65 -14.15 -37.31
CA VAL A 294 20.48 -13.61 -38.67
C VAL A 294 21.49 -12.48 -38.91
N SER A 295 21.71 -11.59 -37.98
CA SER A 295 22.73 -10.54 -38.09
C SER A 295 24.13 -11.10 -38.26
N VAL A 296 24.48 -12.18 -37.58
CA VAL A 296 25.77 -12.87 -37.75
C VAL A 296 25.89 -13.46 -39.15
N THR A 297 24.83 -14.10 -39.70
CA THR A 297 24.86 -14.66 -41.05
C THR A 297 24.95 -13.59 -42.14
N GLU A 298 24.20 -12.48 -42.01
CA GLU A 298 24.27 -11.35 -42.94
C GLU A 298 25.63 -10.65 -42.95
N ARG A 299 26.36 -10.65 -41.80
CA ARG A 299 27.68 -10.01 -41.63
C ARG A 299 28.84 -11.02 -41.65
N THR A 300 28.62 -12.26 -42.12
CA THR A 300 29.65 -13.32 -42.12
C THR A 300 30.93 -12.89 -42.80
N ARG A 301 30.84 -12.27 -43.97
CA ARG A 301 31.98 -11.76 -44.74
C ARG A 301 32.75 -10.65 -44.01
N GLU A 302 32.05 -9.72 -43.41
CA GLU A 302 32.66 -8.64 -42.62
C GLU A 302 33.44 -9.17 -41.39
N ILE A 303 32.85 -10.14 -40.68
CA ILE A 303 33.50 -10.83 -39.56
C ILE A 303 34.74 -11.58 -40.05
N GLY A 304 34.65 -12.24 -41.21
CA GLY A 304 35.77 -12.91 -41.87
C GLY A 304 36.92 -11.97 -42.17
N VAL A 305 36.65 -10.81 -42.80
CA VAL A 305 37.63 -9.77 -43.07
C VAL A 305 38.32 -9.29 -41.78
N ARG A 306 37.51 -8.93 -40.73
CA ARG A 306 38.06 -8.49 -39.45
C ARG A 306 38.99 -9.52 -38.82
N LYS A 307 38.67 -10.82 -38.91
CA LYS A 307 39.51 -11.89 -38.40
C LYS A 307 40.76 -12.10 -39.27
N ALA A 308 40.65 -11.97 -40.59
CA ALA A 308 41.79 -12.08 -41.48
C ALA A 308 42.85 -11.00 -41.25
N ILE A 309 42.43 -9.80 -40.86
CA ILE A 309 43.35 -8.71 -40.47
C ILE A 309 43.77 -8.74 -39.00
N GLY A 310 43.44 -9.84 -38.24
CA GLY A 310 44.01 -10.10 -36.92
C GLY A 310 43.10 -9.81 -35.73
N ALA A 311 41.80 -9.60 -35.91
CA ALA A 311 40.88 -9.45 -34.80
C ALA A 311 40.81 -10.72 -33.94
N LYS A 312 40.97 -10.56 -32.60
CA LYS A 312 40.89 -11.66 -31.63
C LYS A 312 39.43 -12.14 -31.46
N ARG A 313 39.25 -13.43 -31.19
CA ARG A 313 37.92 -14.00 -30.90
C ARG A 313 37.16 -13.26 -29.79
N SER A 314 37.87 -12.82 -28.74
CA SER A 314 37.32 -12.07 -27.65
C SER A 314 36.77 -10.70 -28.07
N GLN A 315 37.33 -10.07 -29.09
CA GLN A 315 36.85 -8.76 -29.60
C GLN A 315 35.54 -8.92 -30.38
N ILE A 316 35.44 -9.99 -31.21
CA ILE A 316 34.18 -10.29 -31.91
C ILE A 316 33.09 -10.67 -30.91
N LEU A 317 33.40 -11.53 -29.93
CA LEU A 317 32.46 -11.92 -28.87
C LEU A 317 31.97 -10.70 -28.09
N ALA A 318 32.88 -9.80 -27.65
CA ALA A 318 32.53 -8.60 -26.93
C ALA A 318 31.64 -7.67 -27.76
N GLN A 319 31.88 -7.53 -29.05
CA GLN A 319 31.08 -6.71 -29.96
C GLN A 319 29.60 -7.18 -29.97
N PHE A 320 29.38 -8.47 -30.28
CA PHE A 320 28.02 -9.01 -30.34
C PHE A 320 27.36 -9.09 -28.98
N PHE A 321 28.12 -9.31 -27.89
CA PHE A 321 27.59 -9.26 -26.53
C PHE A 321 27.10 -7.87 -26.13
N VAL A 322 27.88 -6.84 -26.48
CA VAL A 322 27.46 -5.41 -26.24
C VAL A 322 26.23 -5.08 -27.08
N GLU A 323 26.13 -5.58 -28.33
CA GLU A 323 24.95 -5.36 -29.18
C GLU A 323 23.69 -5.99 -28.52
N ALA A 324 23.80 -7.24 -28.02
CA ALA A 324 22.72 -7.89 -27.28
C ALA A 324 22.35 -7.13 -25.99
N LEU A 325 23.34 -6.61 -25.27
CA LEU A 325 23.14 -5.82 -24.06
C LEU A 325 22.42 -4.48 -24.35
N LEU A 326 22.75 -3.84 -25.46
CA LEU A 326 22.07 -2.62 -25.87
C LEU A 326 20.58 -2.87 -26.23
N LEU A 327 20.30 -3.97 -26.95
CA LEU A 327 18.94 -4.35 -27.30
C LEU A 327 18.09 -4.69 -26.07
N SER A 328 18.61 -5.55 -25.20
CA SER A 328 17.93 -5.92 -23.96
C SER A 328 17.81 -4.73 -23.00
N GLY A 329 18.85 -3.92 -22.89
CA GLY A 329 18.88 -2.72 -22.06
C GLY A 329 17.85 -1.68 -22.47
N LEU A 330 17.69 -1.42 -23.77
CA LEU A 330 16.67 -0.52 -24.30
C LEU A 330 15.25 -1.03 -23.99
N GLY A 331 14.98 -2.32 -24.22
CA GLY A 331 13.68 -2.90 -23.88
C GLY A 331 13.36 -2.83 -22.38
N CYS A 332 14.35 -3.16 -21.54
CA CYS A 332 14.21 -3.08 -20.08
C CYS A 332 14.05 -1.62 -19.60
N PHE A 333 14.74 -0.66 -20.19
CA PHE A 333 14.62 0.75 -19.87
C PHE A 333 13.23 1.30 -20.20
N VAL A 334 12.72 1.00 -21.40
CA VAL A 334 11.36 1.40 -21.79
C VAL A 334 10.32 0.68 -20.89
N GLY A 335 10.53 -0.62 -20.61
CA GLY A 335 9.69 -1.37 -19.69
C GLY A 335 9.68 -0.81 -18.28
N LEU A 336 10.84 -0.38 -17.77
CA LEU A 336 10.96 0.32 -16.49
C LEU A 336 10.12 1.60 -16.47
N LEU A 337 10.27 2.46 -17.48
CA LEU A 337 9.53 3.72 -17.54
C LEU A 337 8.02 3.49 -17.59
N LEU A 338 7.56 2.56 -18.43
CA LEU A 338 6.15 2.20 -18.52
C LEU A 338 5.64 1.56 -17.23
N GLY A 339 6.44 0.70 -16.60
CA GLY A 339 6.08 0.06 -15.33
C GLY A 339 5.93 1.07 -14.20
N VAL A 340 6.85 2.02 -14.09
CA VAL A 340 6.75 3.11 -13.12
C VAL A 340 5.55 4.00 -13.41
N LEU A 341 5.28 4.32 -14.67
CA LEU A 341 4.12 5.12 -15.06
C LEU A 341 2.80 4.41 -14.69
N LEU A 342 2.68 3.13 -15.04
CA LEU A 342 1.47 2.34 -14.75
C LEU A 342 1.29 2.11 -13.24
N GLY A 343 2.34 1.72 -12.54
CA GLY A 343 2.31 1.52 -11.09
C GLY A 343 2.04 2.81 -10.33
N GLY A 344 2.68 3.92 -10.73
CA GLY A 344 2.46 5.24 -10.14
C GLY A 344 1.07 5.81 -10.44
N SER A 345 0.51 5.55 -11.63
CA SER A 345 -0.87 5.95 -11.94
C SER A 345 -1.90 5.15 -11.14
N ALA A 346 -1.65 3.87 -10.88
CA ALA A 346 -2.48 3.04 -10.02
C ALA A 346 -2.41 3.53 -8.56
N ASP A 347 -1.21 3.88 -8.06
CA ASP A 347 -1.04 4.50 -6.75
C ASP A 347 -1.82 5.82 -6.65
N ALA A 348 -1.67 6.72 -7.61
CA ALA A 348 -2.36 8.00 -7.64
C ALA A 348 -3.89 7.86 -7.79
N ALA A 349 -4.38 6.88 -8.57
CA ALA A 349 -5.81 6.72 -8.84
C ALA A 349 -6.57 6.05 -7.69
N PHE A 350 -5.94 5.10 -7.00
CA PHE A 350 -6.59 4.27 -5.99
C PHE A 350 -6.00 4.48 -4.59
N ILE A 351 -4.70 4.33 -4.43
CA ILE A 351 -4.06 4.27 -3.12
C ILE A 351 -4.02 5.65 -2.48
N SER A 352 -3.54 6.67 -3.20
CA SER A 352 -3.44 8.02 -2.65
C SER A 352 -4.80 8.68 -2.41
N ARG A 353 -5.84 8.30 -3.15
CA ARG A 353 -7.21 8.77 -2.90
C ARG A 353 -7.80 8.20 -1.62
N ILE A 354 -7.48 6.95 -1.29
CA ILE A 354 -7.97 6.29 -0.09
C ILE A 354 -7.16 6.70 1.14
N SER A 355 -5.84 6.80 1.01
CA SER A 355 -4.93 7.04 2.14
C SER A 355 -4.51 8.50 2.32
N GLY A 356 -4.71 9.34 1.30
CA GLY A 356 -4.16 10.70 1.29
C GLY A 356 -2.63 10.77 1.32
N VAL A 357 -1.94 9.63 1.24
CA VAL A 357 -0.48 9.50 1.32
C VAL A 357 0.06 8.95 0.02
N THR A 358 1.02 9.63 -0.57
CA THR A 358 1.79 9.13 -1.71
C THR A 358 3.05 8.44 -1.17
N ALA A 359 3.21 7.15 -1.45
CA ALA A 359 4.44 6.45 -1.09
C ALA A 359 5.57 6.80 -2.06
N PRO A 360 6.81 6.91 -1.58
CA PRO A 360 7.96 7.10 -2.47
C PRO A 360 8.18 5.84 -3.32
N ILE A 361 8.44 6.04 -4.61
CA ILE A 361 8.78 4.94 -5.51
C ILE A 361 10.09 4.29 -5.05
N PRO A 362 10.15 2.95 -4.93
CA PRO A 362 11.36 2.25 -4.50
C PRO A 362 12.38 2.14 -5.65
N TRP A 363 12.98 3.26 -6.05
CA TRP A 363 13.84 3.38 -7.24
C TRP A 363 14.98 2.37 -7.29
N LEU A 364 15.62 2.08 -6.14
CA LEU A 364 16.73 1.14 -6.09
C LEU A 364 16.28 -0.28 -6.45
N GLU A 365 15.17 -0.74 -5.90
CA GLU A 365 14.62 -2.08 -6.17
C GLU A 365 14.19 -2.22 -7.62
N VAL A 366 13.49 -1.22 -8.13
CA VAL A 366 12.98 -1.20 -9.52
C VAL A 366 14.13 -1.19 -10.53
N LEU A 367 15.18 -0.41 -10.28
CA LEU A 367 16.39 -0.37 -11.10
C LEU A 367 17.16 -1.71 -11.06
N LEU A 368 17.30 -2.32 -9.87
CA LEU A 368 17.96 -3.61 -9.72
C LEU A 368 17.21 -4.73 -10.47
N ILE A 369 15.88 -4.71 -10.41
CA ILE A 369 15.02 -5.63 -11.16
C ILE A 369 15.25 -5.46 -12.67
N ALA A 370 15.15 -4.25 -13.19
CA ALA A 370 15.32 -3.99 -14.62
C ALA A 370 16.74 -4.34 -15.11
N ALA A 371 17.78 -3.98 -14.35
CA ALA A 371 19.16 -4.32 -14.65
C ALA A 371 19.42 -5.84 -14.59
N GLY A 372 18.83 -6.52 -13.59
CA GLY A 372 18.89 -7.97 -13.45
C GLY A 372 18.29 -8.69 -14.67
N PHE A 373 17.10 -8.28 -15.09
CA PHE A 373 16.45 -8.82 -16.28
C PHE A 373 17.25 -8.56 -17.56
N ALA A 374 17.76 -7.35 -17.77
CA ALA A 374 18.62 -7.05 -18.91
C ALA A 374 19.85 -7.94 -18.96
N THR A 375 20.48 -8.15 -17.81
CA THR A 375 21.66 -9.01 -17.67
C THR A 375 21.33 -10.47 -17.97
N ILE A 376 20.26 -11.00 -17.38
CA ILE A 376 19.82 -12.39 -17.58
C ILE A 376 19.52 -12.64 -19.06
N VAL A 377 18.76 -11.76 -19.70
CA VAL A 377 18.41 -11.89 -21.12
C VAL A 377 19.67 -11.85 -21.99
N THR A 378 20.57 -10.89 -21.75
CA THR A 378 21.82 -10.77 -22.50
C THR A 378 22.70 -12.02 -22.36
N VAL A 379 22.88 -12.49 -21.12
CA VAL A 379 23.73 -13.69 -20.88
C VAL A 379 23.10 -14.95 -21.46
N ALA A 380 21.81 -15.16 -21.21
CA ALA A 380 21.15 -16.40 -21.66
C ALA A 380 21.00 -16.48 -23.19
N PHE A 381 20.65 -15.39 -23.84
CA PHE A 381 20.27 -15.39 -25.25
C PHE A 381 21.25 -14.66 -26.19
N GLY A 382 22.09 -13.75 -25.65
CA GLY A 382 23.12 -13.04 -26.40
C GLY A 382 24.45 -13.81 -26.52
N THR A 383 24.79 -14.63 -25.52
CA THR A 383 26.08 -15.32 -25.49
C THR A 383 26.21 -16.34 -26.61
N TYR A 384 25.17 -17.12 -26.89
CA TYR A 384 25.24 -18.15 -27.96
C TYR A 384 25.50 -17.58 -29.35
N PRO A 385 24.77 -16.57 -29.87
CA PRO A 385 25.07 -15.94 -31.15
C PRO A 385 26.46 -15.29 -31.18
N ALA A 386 26.83 -14.59 -30.09
CA ALA A 386 28.15 -13.96 -30.01
C ALA A 386 29.29 -14.98 -30.06
N PHE A 387 29.12 -16.12 -29.40
CA PHE A 387 30.09 -17.22 -29.44
C PHE A 387 30.17 -17.84 -30.83
N ARG A 388 29.04 -18.03 -31.53
CA ARG A 388 29.01 -18.56 -32.89
C ARG A 388 29.71 -17.63 -33.88
N ALA A 389 29.51 -16.31 -33.77
CA ALA A 389 30.22 -15.30 -34.54
C ALA A 389 31.74 -15.33 -34.28
N ALA A 390 32.14 -15.52 -33.01
CA ALA A 390 33.54 -15.59 -32.61
C ALA A 390 34.24 -16.85 -33.11
N LEU A 391 33.53 -17.93 -33.41
CA LEU A 391 34.10 -19.21 -33.93
C LEU A 391 34.16 -19.32 -35.48
N LEU A 392 33.54 -18.39 -36.24
CA LEU A 392 33.56 -18.41 -37.70
C LEU A 392 35.01 -18.54 -38.22
N ASP A 393 35.24 -19.43 -39.18
CA ASP A 393 36.52 -19.54 -39.88
C ASP A 393 36.66 -18.41 -40.91
N PRO A 394 37.75 -17.62 -40.88
CA PRO A 394 37.92 -16.51 -41.82
C PRO A 394 37.98 -16.98 -43.28
N ILE A 395 38.47 -18.18 -43.57
CA ILE A 395 38.54 -18.70 -44.93
C ILE A 395 37.14 -19.06 -45.46
N GLU A 396 36.35 -19.76 -44.63
CA GLU A 396 34.96 -20.08 -44.97
C GLU A 396 34.09 -18.83 -45.09
N ALA A 397 34.26 -17.87 -44.15
CA ALA A 397 33.53 -16.64 -44.15
C ALA A 397 33.76 -15.74 -45.37
N LEU A 398 34.98 -15.78 -45.98
CA LEU A 398 35.30 -15.05 -47.20
C LEU A 398 34.82 -15.77 -48.50
N ARG A 399 34.52 -17.09 -48.44
CA ARG A 399 33.92 -17.85 -49.52
C ARG A 399 32.39 -17.80 -49.56
N TYR A 400 31.79 -17.26 -48.54
CA TYR A 400 30.32 -17.12 -48.43
C TYR A 400 29.87 -16.01 -49.42
N GLU A 401 29.10 -16.41 -50.45
CA GLU A 401 28.42 -15.49 -51.38
C GLU A 401 27.11 -14.97 -50.78
#